data_bee2d3ae1aaa6431541f9cc47f9aa179
#
_entry.id   bee2d3ae1aaa6431541f9cc47f9aa179
#
_cell.length_a   1.000
_cell.length_b   1.000
_cell.length_c   1.000
_cell.angle_alpha   90.00
_cell.angle_beta   90.00
_cell.angle_gamma   90.00
#
_symmetry.space_group_name_H-M   'P 1'
#
loop_
_entity.id
_entity.type
_entity.pdbx_description
1 polymer ?
#
loop_
_entity_poly.entity_id
_entity_poly.type
_entity_poly.pdbx_seq_one_letter_code
_entity_poly.pdbx_strand_id
1 'polypeptide(L)'
;MASMELALAALRSADPGEKPNISLVARTYGVSQSGLYKRFHGVTGSKEEQYDKQRILTTTQSRALIKWINQLTERGLPPTNSMLANFAREISGKEPGKNWASRWLKAHSDKQYNLGPEQIYNMDEKGFMLGVSTKRKRIFTRRKYEQGGYKQHLQDGNREWITTIGCICANGTALAPSLIYMAKSGFIQDSWLQDYDPQTQRCFFAASESGWTNNDIGYRWLVDVFDKETKSQASRGWRLLILDGHGSHVTMKFIEYCDSNRILLAIFPAHATHTLQPLDVALFSPLSNAYTKQLDDFIRDSQGFTRLTKRDFFRLFWASWNEVFISKNINSAFRTTGLYPFDPEIVINKFNKKITSRPFSSESGASIIPPEDWRRLEKLVKTVVNNIYDEKAVQLRETVSHLSTQLILLQNENQGLKKALINAKKPKNKKQPLLLGLPSEQDGGALFMSPTKVQQARDIISQKNDEAAQKQAHKDDKKLQQQLKKQAREAEKVKRAQIRQEKREQREQEAAEKQRLKDEQELAKLADLQLQNDVISTPKASKRPTKQISRQAKPRVQPEAHVEDNEVVVTTNRRGRAIRPPARFRD
;
A
#
# COMPACT_ATOMS: atom_id res chain seq x y z
N MET A 1 -30.43 19.29 48.79
CA MET A 1 -31.75 19.00 48.15
C MET A 1 -32.19 17.56 48.35
N ALA A 2 -31.29 16.61 48.35
CA ALA A 2 -31.64 15.18 48.57
C ALA A 2 -32.34 14.88 49.92
N SER A 3 -31.96 15.59 51.00
CA SER A 3 -32.54 15.35 52.33
C SER A 3 -34.02 15.73 52.44
N MET A 4 -34.48 16.78 51.74
CA MET A 4 -35.90 17.21 51.76
C MET A 4 -36.79 16.22 50.96
N GLU A 5 -36.29 15.69 49.85
CA GLU A 5 -37.02 14.68 49.06
C GLU A 5 -37.11 13.34 49.76
N LEU A 6 -36.04 12.92 50.42
CA LEU A 6 -36.05 11.73 51.29
C LEU A 6 -37.00 11.86 52.46
N ALA A 7 -37.06 13.05 53.09
CA ALA A 7 -38.05 13.35 54.16
C ALA A 7 -39.51 13.29 53.65
N LEU A 8 -39.77 13.83 52.46
CA LEU A 8 -41.10 13.76 51.83
C LEU A 8 -41.48 12.33 51.45
N ALA A 9 -40.49 11.55 50.93
CA ALA A 9 -40.73 10.14 50.62
C ALA A 9 -41.06 9.32 51.88
N ALA A 10 -40.32 9.57 53.00
CA ALA A 10 -40.59 8.92 54.27
C ALA A 10 -41.99 9.26 54.84
N LEU A 11 -42.46 10.49 54.67
CA LEU A 11 -43.82 10.89 55.08
C LEU A 11 -44.93 10.26 54.21
N ARG A 12 -44.62 10.00 52.91
CA ARG A 12 -45.57 9.40 51.98
C ARG A 12 -45.62 7.87 52.07
N SER A 13 -44.60 7.25 52.64
CA SER A 13 -44.53 5.82 52.88
C SER A 13 -45.07 5.39 54.27
N ALA A 14 -45.53 6.34 55.08
CA ALA A 14 -46.19 6.03 56.35
C ALA A 14 -47.56 5.40 56.11
N ASP A 15 -47.97 4.46 57.00
CA ASP A 15 -49.24 3.72 56.86
C ASP A 15 -50.45 4.64 56.79
N PRO A 16 -51.48 4.33 55.98
CA PRO A 16 -52.65 5.18 55.74
C PRO A 16 -53.51 5.53 56.96
N GLY A 17 -53.25 4.91 58.12
CA GLY A 17 -53.98 5.12 59.36
C GLY A 17 -53.27 5.95 60.43
N GLU A 18 -51.98 6.23 60.23
CA GLU A 18 -51.17 6.96 61.23
C GLU A 18 -50.95 8.42 60.80
N LYS A 19 -51.20 9.36 61.76
CA LYS A 19 -50.90 10.79 61.50
C LYS A 19 -49.38 10.95 61.34
N PRO A 20 -48.87 11.39 60.19
CA PRO A 20 -47.45 11.49 59.94
C PRO A 20 -46.79 12.50 60.90
N ASN A 21 -45.78 12.04 61.64
CA ASN A 21 -45.02 12.87 62.59
C ASN A 21 -43.98 13.69 61.86
N ILE A 22 -44.41 14.83 61.29
CA ILE A 22 -43.57 15.74 60.50
C ILE A 22 -42.38 16.30 61.31
N SER A 23 -42.55 16.48 62.65
CA SER A 23 -41.48 16.98 63.50
C SER A 23 -40.36 15.98 63.68
N LEU A 24 -40.69 14.70 63.83
CA LEU A 24 -39.70 13.65 63.93
C LEU A 24 -38.92 13.43 62.63
N VAL A 25 -39.63 13.36 61.51
CA VAL A 25 -39.01 13.23 60.17
C VAL A 25 -38.13 14.43 59.85
N ALA A 26 -38.59 15.65 60.16
CA ALA A 26 -37.79 16.86 59.96
C ALA A 26 -36.44 16.82 60.71
N ARG A 27 -36.46 16.35 61.96
CA ARG A 27 -35.23 16.15 62.73
C ARG A 27 -34.35 15.07 62.18
N THR A 28 -34.92 13.91 61.80
CA THR A 28 -34.18 12.74 61.28
C THR A 28 -33.41 13.10 60.01
N TYR A 29 -34.04 13.88 59.11
CA TYR A 29 -33.45 14.25 57.83
C TYR A 29 -32.78 15.64 57.83
N GLY A 30 -32.71 16.33 58.97
CA GLY A 30 -32.05 17.62 59.11
C GLY A 30 -32.68 18.74 58.27
N VAL A 31 -34.02 18.71 58.07
CA VAL A 31 -34.76 19.70 57.25
C VAL A 31 -35.66 20.58 58.10
N SER A 32 -35.99 21.79 57.58
CA SER A 32 -36.92 22.70 58.26
C SER A 32 -38.31 22.07 58.35
N GLN A 33 -38.84 21.99 59.59
CA GLN A 33 -40.19 21.44 59.85
C GLN A 33 -41.26 22.21 59.09
N SER A 34 -41.23 23.53 59.09
CA SER A 34 -42.19 24.40 58.39
C SER A 34 -42.10 24.23 56.86
N GLY A 35 -40.85 24.02 56.32
CA GLY A 35 -40.62 23.73 54.91
C GLY A 35 -41.15 22.37 54.51
N LEU A 36 -40.94 21.36 55.34
CA LEU A 36 -41.42 20.00 55.11
C LEU A 36 -42.96 19.95 55.21
N TYR A 37 -43.58 20.60 56.20
CA TYR A 37 -45.01 20.72 56.34
C TYR A 37 -45.70 21.34 55.10
N LYS A 38 -45.18 22.50 54.64
CA LYS A 38 -45.73 23.21 53.49
C LYS A 38 -45.63 22.42 52.21
N ARG A 39 -44.53 21.64 52.03
CA ARG A 39 -44.35 20.77 50.85
C ARG A 39 -45.19 19.49 50.92
N PHE A 40 -45.31 18.90 52.10
CA PHE A 40 -46.14 17.73 52.30
C PHE A 40 -47.62 18.01 52.02
N HIS A 41 -48.11 19.18 52.46
CA HIS A 41 -49.48 19.65 52.22
C HIS A 41 -49.68 20.37 50.88
N GLY A 42 -48.67 20.40 50.00
CA GLY A 42 -48.80 21.00 48.67
C GLY A 42 -48.87 22.53 48.63
N VAL A 43 -48.64 23.21 49.79
CA VAL A 43 -48.69 24.68 49.90
C VAL A 43 -47.52 25.32 49.15
N THR A 44 -46.36 24.68 49.15
CA THR A 44 -45.16 25.13 48.39
C THR A 44 -44.59 23.96 47.60
N GLY A 45 -44.36 24.15 46.30
CA GLY A 45 -43.65 23.19 45.45
C GLY A 45 -42.13 23.21 45.66
N SER A 46 -41.43 22.32 44.92
CA SER A 46 -39.96 22.37 44.84
C SER A 46 -39.48 23.67 44.22
N LYS A 47 -38.26 24.09 44.47
CA LYS A 47 -37.69 25.24 43.80
C LYS A 47 -37.76 25.08 42.26
N GLU A 48 -37.59 23.88 41.75
CA GLU A 48 -37.68 23.57 40.35
C GLU A 48 -39.09 23.75 39.80
N GLU A 49 -40.14 23.29 40.55
CA GLU A 49 -41.53 23.51 40.18
C GLU A 49 -41.93 25.02 40.24
N GLN A 50 -41.36 25.78 41.18
CA GLN A 50 -41.59 27.24 41.25
C GLN A 50 -40.91 27.95 40.07
N TYR A 51 -39.70 27.54 39.68
CA TYR A 51 -39.00 28.07 38.49
C TYR A 51 -39.74 27.67 37.21
N ASP A 52 -40.23 26.43 37.11
CA ASP A 52 -41.03 25.99 35.96
C ASP A 52 -42.31 26.78 35.78
N LYS A 53 -43.00 27.15 36.88
CA LYS A 53 -44.20 28.01 36.82
C LYS A 53 -43.92 29.45 36.36
N GLN A 54 -42.70 29.92 36.60
CA GLN A 54 -42.26 31.25 36.15
C GLN A 54 -41.78 31.27 34.70
N ARG A 55 -41.40 30.11 34.13
CA ARG A 55 -40.99 30.02 32.74
C ARG A 55 -42.18 30.22 31.80
N ILE A 56 -41.87 30.68 30.58
CA ILE A 56 -42.89 30.75 29.51
C ILE A 56 -43.33 29.34 29.12
N LEU A 57 -42.35 28.44 28.96
CA LEU A 57 -42.62 27.01 28.68
C LEU A 57 -42.17 26.15 29.86
N THR A 58 -43.01 25.18 30.22
CA THR A 58 -42.65 24.16 31.19
C THR A 58 -41.54 23.23 30.59
N THR A 59 -40.89 22.44 31.43
CA THR A 59 -39.90 21.48 30.99
C THR A 59 -40.45 20.48 29.96
N THR A 60 -41.68 20.03 30.14
CA THR A 60 -42.37 19.12 29.18
C THR A 60 -42.65 19.79 27.85
N GLN A 61 -43.18 21.04 27.88
CA GLN A 61 -43.44 21.83 26.68
C GLN A 61 -42.15 22.16 25.92
N SER A 62 -41.07 22.48 26.63
CA SER A 62 -39.74 22.71 26.04
C SER A 62 -39.22 21.46 25.34
N ARG A 63 -39.35 20.26 25.94
CA ARG A 63 -38.95 19.00 25.28
C ARG A 63 -39.78 18.72 24.02
N ALA A 64 -41.08 18.96 24.05
CA ALA A 64 -41.94 18.79 22.88
C ALA A 64 -41.54 19.76 21.75
N LEU A 65 -41.26 21.02 22.10
CA LEU A 65 -40.80 22.02 21.12
C LEU A 65 -39.43 21.67 20.51
N ILE A 66 -38.47 21.19 21.32
CA ILE A 66 -37.18 20.71 20.82
C ILE A 66 -37.37 19.55 19.84
N LYS A 67 -38.21 18.55 20.19
CA LYS A 67 -38.49 17.43 19.30
C LYS A 67 -39.08 17.90 17.97
N TRP A 68 -39.98 18.87 18.01
CA TRP A 68 -40.58 19.44 16.81
C TRP A 68 -39.60 20.27 15.97
N ILE A 69 -38.69 21.04 16.60
CA ILE A 69 -37.59 21.74 15.90
C ILE A 69 -36.70 20.74 15.15
N ASN A 70 -36.32 19.65 15.82
CA ASN A 70 -35.50 18.60 15.19
C ASN A 70 -36.21 18.00 13.97
N GLN A 71 -37.49 17.68 14.07
CA GLN A 71 -38.29 17.18 12.94
C GLN A 71 -38.36 18.17 11.76
N LEU A 72 -38.51 19.48 12.04
CA LEU A 72 -38.47 20.49 10.99
C LEU A 72 -37.08 20.61 10.35
N THR A 73 -36.05 20.54 11.16
CA THR A 73 -34.66 20.56 10.68
C THR A 73 -34.36 19.35 9.78
N GLU A 74 -34.78 18.15 10.16
CA GLU A 74 -34.70 16.93 9.34
C GLU A 74 -35.45 17.06 7.99
N ARG A 75 -36.54 17.84 7.95
CA ARG A 75 -37.28 18.16 6.72
C ARG A 75 -36.70 19.30 5.91
N GLY A 76 -35.54 19.86 6.33
CA GLY A 76 -34.88 20.98 5.66
C GLY A 76 -35.57 22.34 5.89
N LEU A 77 -36.43 22.47 6.92
CA LEU A 77 -37.19 23.67 7.27
C LEU A 77 -36.85 24.15 8.69
N PRO A 78 -35.60 24.51 9.04
CA PRO A 78 -35.28 24.96 10.38
C PRO A 78 -36.04 26.25 10.72
N PRO A 79 -36.68 26.32 11.90
CA PRO A 79 -37.47 27.49 12.27
C PRO A 79 -36.60 28.69 12.60
N THR A 80 -37.09 29.88 12.28
CA THR A 80 -36.44 31.14 12.69
C THR A 80 -36.73 31.48 14.15
N ASN A 81 -35.97 32.39 14.76
CA ASN A 81 -36.24 32.85 16.15
C ASN A 81 -37.64 33.47 16.33
N SER A 82 -38.16 34.13 15.31
CA SER A 82 -39.53 34.65 15.33
C SER A 82 -40.59 33.55 15.29
N MET A 83 -40.38 32.50 14.47
CA MET A 83 -41.26 31.33 14.45
C MET A 83 -41.23 30.61 15.80
N LEU A 84 -40.06 30.47 16.41
CA LEU A 84 -39.88 29.85 17.72
C LEU A 84 -40.65 30.62 18.80
N ALA A 85 -40.58 31.94 18.80
CA ALA A 85 -41.34 32.79 19.72
C ALA A 85 -42.86 32.66 19.51
N ASN A 86 -43.33 32.61 18.27
CA ASN A 86 -44.73 32.40 17.96
C ASN A 86 -45.23 31.02 18.46
N PHE A 87 -44.48 29.95 18.26
CA PHE A 87 -44.85 28.63 18.80
C PHE A 87 -44.85 28.61 20.33
N ALA A 88 -43.92 29.28 20.97
CA ALA A 88 -43.92 29.37 22.42
C ALA A 88 -45.15 30.12 22.95
N ARG A 89 -45.56 31.19 22.28
CA ARG A 89 -46.79 31.91 22.57
C ARG A 89 -48.03 31.03 22.44
N GLU A 90 -48.12 30.30 21.35
CA GLU A 90 -49.25 29.37 21.09
C GLU A 90 -49.31 28.25 22.14
N ILE A 91 -48.17 27.66 22.52
CA ILE A 91 -48.09 26.58 23.49
C ILE A 91 -48.38 27.06 24.92
N SER A 92 -47.91 28.23 25.30
CA SER A 92 -47.96 28.74 26.69
C SER A 92 -49.11 29.72 26.96
N GLY A 93 -49.67 30.33 25.92
CA GLY A 93 -50.58 31.46 26.04
C GLY A 93 -49.93 32.77 26.59
N LYS A 94 -48.61 32.80 26.73
CA LYS A 94 -47.86 33.94 27.25
C LYS A 94 -47.03 34.59 26.15
N GLU A 95 -46.94 35.91 26.13
CA GLU A 95 -46.13 36.65 25.14
C GLU A 95 -44.62 36.52 25.45
N PRO A 96 -43.79 35.97 24.60
CA PRO A 96 -42.34 35.91 24.80
C PRO A 96 -41.70 37.29 24.59
N GLY A 97 -40.84 37.69 25.50
CA GLY A 97 -40.08 38.92 25.32
C GLY A 97 -39.08 38.87 24.16
N LYS A 98 -38.68 40.04 23.63
CA LYS A 98 -37.86 40.21 22.41
C LYS A 98 -36.66 39.26 22.27
N ASN A 99 -35.97 38.93 23.37
CA ASN A 99 -34.79 38.07 23.38
C ASN A 99 -35.08 36.67 23.96
N TRP A 100 -36.34 36.30 24.12
CA TRP A 100 -36.69 35.02 24.75
C TRP A 100 -36.19 33.83 23.93
N ALA A 101 -36.42 33.80 22.63
CA ALA A 101 -36.00 32.70 21.75
C ALA A 101 -34.49 32.45 21.85
N SER A 102 -33.68 33.48 21.75
CA SER A 102 -32.23 33.37 21.88
C SER A 102 -31.78 32.86 23.26
N ARG A 103 -32.42 33.34 24.33
CA ARG A 103 -32.13 32.89 25.71
C ARG A 103 -32.63 31.46 25.93
N TRP A 104 -33.79 31.11 25.40
CA TRP A 104 -34.38 29.77 25.48
C TRP A 104 -33.50 28.76 24.69
N LEU A 105 -33.09 29.08 23.47
CA LEU A 105 -32.15 28.27 22.70
C LEU A 105 -30.83 28.08 23.45
N LYS A 106 -30.26 29.13 24.01
CA LYS A 106 -29.06 29.04 24.83
C LYS A 106 -29.22 28.18 26.08
N ALA A 107 -30.39 28.20 26.72
CA ALA A 107 -30.69 27.41 27.92
C ALA A 107 -31.02 25.95 27.60
N HIS A 108 -31.53 25.66 26.40
CA HIS A 108 -31.89 24.33 25.91
C HIS A 108 -30.94 23.81 24.82
N SER A 109 -29.93 24.58 24.43
CA SER A 109 -28.77 24.03 23.73
C SER A 109 -28.05 23.11 24.72
N ASP A 110 -28.59 21.92 24.86
CA ASP A 110 -28.09 20.87 25.74
C ASP A 110 -26.75 20.32 25.28
N LYS A 111 -25.87 21.09 24.88
CA LYS A 111 -24.44 20.95 24.61
C LYS A 111 -24.07 22.00 23.55
N GLN A 112 -23.83 23.19 23.99
CA GLN A 112 -23.05 24.12 23.19
C GLN A 112 -21.65 23.51 23.06
N TYR A 113 -21.44 22.73 21.97
CA TYR A 113 -20.13 22.23 21.64
C TYR A 113 -19.30 23.45 21.26
N ASN A 114 -18.48 23.94 22.19
CA ASN A 114 -17.53 25.01 21.90
C ASN A 114 -16.37 24.40 21.12
N LEU A 115 -16.55 24.22 19.80
CA LEU A 115 -15.58 23.59 18.92
C LEU A 115 -14.61 24.65 18.39
N GLY A 116 -13.34 24.50 18.74
CA GLY A 116 -12.25 25.23 18.11
C GLY A 116 -11.92 24.66 16.71
N PRO A 117 -11.14 25.40 15.92
CA PRO A 117 -10.72 24.93 14.58
C PRO A 117 -9.99 23.58 14.61
N GLU A 118 -9.30 23.27 15.70
CA GLU A 118 -8.59 22.00 15.92
C GLU A 118 -9.51 20.79 16.14
N GLN A 119 -10.81 21.03 16.26
CA GLN A 119 -11.83 20.00 16.53
C GLN A 119 -12.80 19.80 15.37
N ILE A 120 -12.64 20.55 14.28
CA ILE A 120 -13.52 20.50 13.10
C ILE A 120 -12.78 19.82 11.94
N TYR A 121 -13.29 18.69 11.51
CA TYR A 121 -12.68 17.84 10.48
C TYR A 121 -13.63 17.64 9.31
N ASN A 122 -13.08 17.62 8.10
CA ASN A 122 -13.77 17.18 6.89
C ASN A 122 -13.04 15.97 6.30
N MET A 123 -13.78 14.91 6.03
CA MET A 123 -13.30 13.69 5.38
C MET A 123 -14.00 13.47 4.06
N ASP A 124 -13.26 12.94 3.09
CA ASP A 124 -13.78 12.56 1.78
C ASP A 124 -12.86 11.57 1.07
N GLU A 125 -13.36 10.95 0.01
CA GLU A 125 -12.68 9.94 -0.78
C GLU A 125 -12.34 10.44 -2.18
N LYS A 126 -11.13 10.13 -2.63
CA LYS A 126 -10.67 10.43 -4.00
C LYS A 126 -10.09 9.20 -4.66
N GLY A 127 -10.68 8.81 -5.78
CA GLY A 127 -10.17 7.71 -6.60
C GLY A 127 -9.11 8.14 -7.60
N PHE A 128 -8.12 7.26 -7.79
CA PHE A 128 -7.07 7.37 -8.79
C PHE A 128 -7.07 6.13 -9.69
N MET A 129 -7.18 6.35 -10.98
CA MET A 129 -7.00 5.29 -11.96
C MET A 129 -5.54 5.28 -12.42
N LEU A 130 -4.88 4.15 -12.27
CA LEU A 130 -3.48 4.00 -12.69
C LEU A 130 -3.35 4.13 -14.21
N GLY A 131 -2.29 4.81 -14.67
CA GLY A 131 -1.95 4.87 -16.08
C GLY A 131 -2.82 5.79 -16.95
N VAL A 132 -3.77 6.52 -16.35
CA VAL A 132 -4.61 7.47 -17.10
C VAL A 132 -4.11 8.89 -16.93
N SER A 133 -3.41 9.41 -17.93
CA SER A 133 -3.03 10.83 -18.02
C SER A 133 -4.15 11.60 -18.75
N THR A 134 -4.84 12.49 -18.02
CA THR A 134 -5.96 13.26 -18.55
C THR A 134 -5.60 14.73 -18.78
N LYS A 135 -6.06 15.29 -19.91
CA LYS A 135 -6.26 16.74 -20.19
C LYS A 135 -5.02 17.62 -20.42
N ARG A 136 -3.83 17.10 -20.70
CA ARG A 136 -2.73 17.97 -21.17
C ARG A 136 -2.67 18.07 -22.68
N LYS A 137 -2.39 19.28 -23.19
CA LYS A 137 -2.12 19.50 -24.62
C LYS A 137 -0.85 18.74 -25.01
N ARG A 138 -0.95 17.92 -26.06
CA ARG A 138 0.18 17.15 -26.60
C ARG A 138 0.40 17.50 -28.05
N ILE A 139 1.64 17.45 -28.48
CA ILE A 139 2.01 17.73 -29.86
C ILE A 139 2.11 16.41 -30.63
N PHE A 140 1.36 16.29 -31.68
CA PHE A 140 1.36 15.15 -32.59
C PHE A 140 1.78 15.59 -33.98
N THR A 141 2.41 14.71 -34.72
CA THR A 141 2.57 14.94 -36.17
C THR A 141 1.19 14.95 -36.83
N ARG A 142 1.01 15.82 -37.85
CA ARG A 142 -0.25 15.93 -38.56
C ARG A 142 -0.77 14.60 -39.06
N ARG A 143 0.11 13.76 -39.62
CA ARG A 143 -0.22 12.40 -40.08
C ARG A 143 -0.81 11.52 -38.97
N LYS A 144 -0.22 11.53 -37.75
CA LYS A 144 -0.72 10.75 -36.63
C LYS A 144 -2.03 11.30 -36.07
N TYR A 145 -2.22 12.59 -36.08
CA TYR A 145 -3.48 13.24 -35.69
C TYR A 145 -4.62 12.84 -36.61
N GLU A 146 -4.40 12.91 -37.94
CA GLU A 146 -5.37 12.54 -38.98
C GLU A 146 -5.74 11.04 -38.92
N GLN A 147 -4.81 10.15 -38.52
CA GLN A 147 -5.04 8.73 -38.36
C GLN A 147 -5.84 8.36 -37.09
N GLY A 148 -6.19 9.31 -36.21
CA GLY A 148 -7.01 9.09 -35.02
C GLY A 148 -6.36 8.22 -33.92
N GLY A 149 -5.15 7.69 -34.12
CA GLY A 149 -4.46 6.78 -33.21
C GLY A 149 -3.89 7.40 -31.93
N TYR A 150 -3.98 8.71 -31.76
CA TYR A 150 -3.40 9.44 -30.61
C TYR A 150 -4.04 9.12 -29.26
N LYS A 151 -5.31 8.69 -29.23
CA LYS A 151 -6.01 8.34 -27.98
C LYS A 151 -5.50 7.05 -27.37
N GLN A 152 -5.07 6.09 -28.19
CA GLN A 152 -4.61 4.77 -27.73
C GLN A 152 -3.20 4.80 -27.12
N HIS A 153 -2.34 5.74 -27.53
CA HIS A 153 -0.96 5.84 -27.04
C HIS A 153 -0.79 6.56 -25.69
N LEU A 154 -1.85 7.20 -25.21
CA LEU A 154 -1.82 8.00 -23.96
C LEU A 154 -2.37 7.25 -22.74
N GLN A 155 -2.83 6.02 -22.93
CA GLN A 155 -3.38 5.19 -21.87
C GLN A 155 -2.59 3.88 -21.81
N ASP A 156 -1.99 3.60 -20.68
CA ASP A 156 -1.25 2.36 -20.43
C ASP A 156 -2.17 1.10 -20.40
N GLY A 157 -3.47 1.28 -20.57
CA GLY A 157 -4.46 0.19 -20.50
C GLY A 157 -4.65 -0.38 -19.08
N ASN A 158 -3.87 0.05 -18.12
CA ASN A 158 -4.03 -0.35 -16.72
C ASN A 158 -5.24 0.39 -16.13
N ARG A 159 -6.28 -0.36 -15.75
CA ARG A 159 -7.52 0.15 -15.12
C ARG A 159 -7.57 -0.17 -13.63
N GLU A 160 -6.45 -0.43 -13.01
CA GLU A 160 -6.40 -0.65 -11.58
C GLU A 160 -6.73 0.64 -10.83
N TRP A 161 -7.52 0.50 -9.78
CA TRP A 161 -8.04 1.59 -8.99
C TRP A 161 -7.40 1.65 -7.61
N ILE A 162 -7.13 2.87 -7.13
CA ILE A 162 -6.67 3.11 -5.77
C ILE A 162 -7.49 4.29 -5.23
N THR A 163 -8.14 4.11 -4.09
CA THR A 163 -8.87 5.16 -3.41
C THR A 163 -8.03 5.75 -2.28
N THR A 164 -8.04 7.06 -2.17
CA THR A 164 -7.46 7.80 -1.06
C THR A 164 -8.59 8.32 -0.18
N ILE A 165 -8.55 8.04 1.12
CA ILE A 165 -9.34 8.76 2.11
C ILE A 165 -8.49 9.91 2.62
N GLY A 166 -8.95 11.13 2.37
CA GLY A 166 -8.37 12.38 2.88
C GLY A 166 -9.18 12.92 4.05
N CYS A 167 -8.50 13.43 5.06
CA CYS A 167 -9.14 14.13 6.17
C CYS A 167 -8.34 15.37 6.54
N ILE A 168 -9.01 16.52 6.61
CA ILE A 168 -8.42 17.82 6.90
C ILE A 168 -9.09 18.45 8.11
N CYS A 169 -8.33 19.24 8.86
CA CYS A 169 -8.78 19.96 10.05
C CYS A 169 -8.84 21.46 9.76
N ALA A 170 -9.82 22.16 10.33
CA ALA A 170 -10.00 23.59 10.14
C ALA A 170 -8.87 24.44 10.71
N ASN A 171 -7.99 23.87 11.51
CA ASN A 171 -6.74 24.52 11.97
C ASN A 171 -5.64 24.57 10.89
N GLY A 172 -5.89 24.03 9.71
CA GLY A 172 -4.94 24.01 8.60
C GLY A 172 -4.05 22.77 8.53
N THR A 173 -4.32 21.72 9.31
CA THR A 173 -3.60 20.45 9.27
C THR A 173 -4.39 19.38 8.52
N ALA A 174 -3.69 18.38 7.98
CA ALA A 174 -4.28 17.17 7.43
C ALA A 174 -3.89 15.96 8.28
N LEU A 175 -4.80 15.00 8.43
CA LEU A 175 -4.45 13.69 8.94
C LEU A 175 -3.64 12.92 7.91
N ALA A 176 -2.93 11.90 8.35
CA ALA A 176 -2.23 11.00 7.46
C ALA A 176 -3.22 10.36 6.43
N PRO A 177 -2.90 10.39 5.12
CA PRO A 177 -3.79 9.82 4.13
C PRO A 177 -3.92 8.32 4.31
N SER A 178 -5.07 7.77 3.91
CA SER A 178 -5.29 6.33 3.86
C SER A 178 -5.48 5.88 2.43
N LEU A 179 -4.72 4.88 1.97
CA LEU A 179 -4.72 4.37 0.61
C LEU A 179 -5.34 2.97 0.57
N ILE A 180 -6.36 2.80 -0.26
CA ILE A 180 -7.07 1.54 -0.46
C ILE A 180 -6.71 1.00 -1.83
N TYR A 181 -5.94 -0.08 -1.86
CA TYR A 181 -5.50 -0.72 -3.09
C TYR A 181 -6.49 -1.79 -3.54
N MET A 182 -6.74 -1.85 -4.84
CA MET A 182 -7.47 -2.96 -5.43
C MET A 182 -6.66 -4.25 -5.33
N ALA A 183 -7.16 -5.23 -4.57
CA ALA A 183 -6.50 -6.52 -4.37
C ALA A 183 -7.53 -7.64 -4.17
N LYS A 184 -7.60 -8.57 -5.10
CA LYS A 184 -8.48 -9.76 -4.99
C LYS A 184 -8.16 -10.65 -3.78
N SER A 185 -6.93 -10.59 -3.27
CA SER A 185 -6.52 -11.33 -2.08
C SER A 185 -6.91 -10.65 -0.77
N GLY A 186 -7.41 -9.41 -0.80
CA GLY A 186 -7.66 -8.60 0.39
C GLY A 186 -6.41 -8.11 1.13
N PHE A 187 -5.20 -8.40 0.61
CA PHE A 187 -3.94 -8.07 1.28
C PHE A 187 -3.05 -7.14 0.45
N ILE A 188 -2.38 -6.21 1.14
CA ILE A 188 -1.33 -5.37 0.56
C ILE A 188 -0.09 -6.22 0.31
N GLN A 189 0.56 -6.02 -0.85
CA GLN A 189 1.84 -6.63 -1.14
C GLN A 189 2.98 -5.65 -0.80
N ASP A 190 4.04 -6.13 -0.17
CA ASP A 190 5.21 -5.28 0.15
C ASP A 190 5.81 -4.62 -1.09
N SER A 191 5.78 -5.32 -2.23
CA SER A 191 6.24 -4.78 -3.50
C SER A 191 5.51 -3.52 -3.96
N TRP A 192 4.29 -3.25 -3.51
CA TRP A 192 3.55 -2.02 -3.82
C TRP A 192 4.00 -0.83 -2.97
N LEU A 193 4.66 -1.10 -1.85
CA LEU A 193 5.13 -0.11 -0.88
C LEU A 193 6.66 0.05 -0.87
N GLN A 194 7.33 -0.27 -1.99
CA GLN A 194 8.80 -0.21 -2.08
C GLN A 194 9.39 1.18 -1.83
N ASP A 195 8.67 2.21 -2.27
CA ASP A 195 9.08 3.60 -2.12
C ASP A 195 8.49 4.25 -0.85
N TYR A 196 7.89 3.45 0.04
CA TYR A 196 7.34 3.89 1.31
C TYR A 196 8.32 3.65 2.47
N ASP A 197 8.63 4.72 3.19
CA ASP A 197 9.42 4.69 4.41
C ASP A 197 8.53 4.97 5.64
N PRO A 198 8.29 3.97 6.50
CA PRO A 198 7.45 4.14 7.70
C PRO A 198 7.99 5.13 8.73
N GLN A 199 9.29 5.46 8.68
CA GLN A 199 9.91 6.37 9.66
C GLN A 199 9.68 7.83 9.32
N THR A 200 9.68 8.16 8.02
CA THR A 200 9.57 9.55 7.53
C THR A 200 8.22 9.89 6.93
N GLN A 201 7.43 8.88 6.56
CA GLN A 201 6.16 9.05 5.87
C GLN A 201 5.01 8.46 6.70
N ARG A 202 4.01 9.28 7.02
CA ARG A 202 2.80 8.81 7.72
C ARG A 202 1.70 8.56 6.71
N CYS A 203 1.39 7.29 6.48
CA CYS A 203 0.31 6.86 5.60
C CYS A 203 -0.27 5.54 6.10
N PHE A 204 -1.58 5.34 5.94
CA PHE A 204 -2.26 4.10 6.27
C PHE A 204 -2.62 3.36 4.98
N PHE A 205 -2.62 2.04 5.03
CA PHE A 205 -2.85 1.21 3.86
C PHE A 205 -3.92 0.16 4.15
N ALA A 206 -4.85 0.00 3.20
CA ALA A 206 -5.86 -1.05 3.21
C ALA A 206 -6.01 -1.64 1.81
N ALA A 207 -6.67 -2.79 1.71
CA ALA A 207 -6.99 -3.42 0.45
C ALA A 207 -8.47 -3.80 0.40
N SER A 208 -9.07 -3.65 -0.78
CA SER A 208 -10.38 -4.19 -1.11
C SER A 208 -10.36 -4.83 -2.49
N GLU A 209 -11.32 -5.69 -2.80
CA GLU A 209 -11.38 -6.34 -4.12
C GLU A 209 -11.53 -5.34 -5.27
N SER A 210 -12.33 -4.30 -5.06
CA SER A 210 -12.60 -3.26 -6.07
C SER A 210 -11.64 -2.08 -6.03
N GLY A 211 -10.90 -1.89 -4.91
CA GLY A 211 -10.13 -0.68 -4.63
C GLY A 211 -10.98 0.48 -4.12
N TRP A 212 -12.27 0.27 -3.89
CA TRP A 212 -13.19 1.23 -3.28
C TRP A 212 -13.36 0.97 -1.79
N THR A 213 -13.77 2.00 -1.08
CA THR A 213 -14.19 1.89 0.32
C THR A 213 -15.48 1.08 0.42
N ASN A 214 -15.59 0.31 1.48
CA ASN A 214 -16.81 -0.38 1.90
C ASN A 214 -17.13 -0.04 3.37
N ASN A 215 -18.25 -0.53 3.87
CA ASN A 215 -18.72 -0.25 5.23
C ASN A 215 -17.69 -0.62 6.30
N ASP A 216 -16.98 -1.74 6.14
CA ASP A 216 -15.98 -2.22 7.10
C ASP A 216 -14.72 -1.35 7.07
N ILE A 217 -14.26 -0.96 5.87
CA ILE A 217 -13.14 -0.04 5.70
C ILE A 217 -13.47 1.33 6.27
N GLY A 218 -14.67 1.87 5.98
CA GLY A 218 -15.13 3.14 6.55
C GLY A 218 -15.15 3.13 8.07
N TYR A 219 -15.72 2.09 8.67
CA TYR A 219 -15.73 1.92 10.13
C TYR A 219 -14.32 1.76 10.72
N ARG A 220 -13.46 0.96 10.10
CA ARG A 220 -12.08 0.78 10.55
C ARG A 220 -11.26 2.06 10.41
N TRP A 221 -11.48 2.84 9.36
CA TRP A 221 -10.88 4.15 9.23
C TRP A 221 -11.26 5.07 10.40
N LEU A 222 -12.54 5.10 10.77
CA LEU A 222 -13.02 5.87 11.92
C LEU A 222 -12.30 5.48 13.21
N VAL A 223 -12.18 4.17 13.48
CA VAL A 223 -11.62 3.62 14.73
C VAL A 223 -10.09 3.70 14.75
N ASP A 224 -9.44 3.22 13.68
CA ASP A 224 -7.99 3.00 13.66
C ASP A 224 -7.19 4.23 13.20
N VAL A 225 -7.83 5.14 12.46
CA VAL A 225 -7.18 6.34 11.96
C VAL A 225 -7.74 7.59 12.63
N PHE A 226 -8.99 7.93 12.38
CA PHE A 226 -9.56 9.20 12.85
C PHE A 226 -9.56 9.32 14.37
N ASP A 227 -10.14 8.37 15.10
CA ASP A 227 -10.23 8.46 16.57
C ASP A 227 -8.84 8.44 17.21
N LYS A 228 -7.95 7.56 16.76
CA LYS A 228 -6.58 7.46 17.33
C LYS A 228 -5.75 8.71 17.08
N GLU A 229 -5.85 9.32 15.91
CA GLU A 229 -5.05 10.51 15.57
C GLU A 229 -5.60 11.80 16.17
N THR A 230 -6.91 11.89 16.42
CA THR A 230 -7.56 13.14 16.86
C THR A 230 -7.93 13.16 18.33
N LYS A 231 -8.04 12.00 19.00
CA LYS A 231 -8.48 11.88 20.39
C LYS A 231 -7.57 12.60 21.38
N SER A 232 -6.27 12.54 21.17
CA SER A 232 -5.28 13.22 22.01
C SER A 232 -5.35 14.74 21.88
N GLN A 233 -5.57 15.26 20.67
CA GLN A 233 -5.68 16.70 20.41
C GLN A 233 -6.96 17.31 21.01
N ALA A 234 -8.06 16.56 20.98
CA ALA A 234 -9.33 17.00 21.55
C ALA A 234 -9.35 16.94 23.09
N SER A 235 -8.34 16.36 23.73
CA SER A 235 -8.31 16.10 25.17
C SER A 235 -9.57 15.34 25.62
N ARG A 236 -10.53 16.02 26.27
CA ARG A 236 -11.86 15.49 26.60
C ARG A 236 -13.00 16.17 25.84
N GLY A 237 -12.66 17.01 24.85
CA GLY A 237 -13.61 17.75 24.03
C GLY A 237 -14.32 16.90 22.99
N TRP A 238 -15.35 17.49 22.40
CA TRP A 238 -16.02 16.91 21.23
C TRP A 238 -15.25 17.23 19.96
N ARG A 239 -15.36 16.36 18.96
CA ARG A 239 -14.80 16.54 17.62
C ARG A 239 -15.95 16.49 16.61
N LEU A 240 -15.97 17.42 15.68
CA LEU A 240 -16.93 17.43 14.57
C LEU A 240 -16.29 16.76 13.36
N LEU A 241 -16.90 15.69 12.88
CA LEU A 241 -16.54 15.03 11.64
C LEU A 241 -17.61 15.31 10.59
N ILE A 242 -17.23 16.03 9.55
CA ILE A 242 -18.09 16.40 8.42
C ILE A 242 -17.73 15.49 7.25
N LEU A 243 -18.74 14.82 6.69
CA LEU A 243 -18.58 13.91 5.55
C LEU A 243 -19.80 13.94 4.62
N ASP A 244 -19.68 13.29 3.48
CA ASP A 244 -20.79 13.11 2.57
C ASP A 244 -21.76 12.01 3.06
N GLY A 245 -22.92 11.94 2.45
CA GLY A 245 -23.94 10.93 2.78
C GLY A 245 -23.72 9.59 2.07
N HIS A 246 -22.49 9.26 1.68
CA HIS A 246 -22.22 7.98 1.02
C HIS A 246 -22.47 6.79 1.95
N GLY A 247 -23.06 5.70 1.43
CA GLY A 247 -23.53 4.58 2.24
C GLY A 247 -22.47 3.91 3.13
N SER A 248 -21.20 3.98 2.76
CA SER A 248 -20.07 3.43 3.53
C SER A 248 -19.80 4.14 4.87
N HIS A 249 -20.38 5.36 5.08
CA HIS A 249 -20.14 6.19 6.25
C HIS A 249 -21.36 6.33 7.19
N VAL A 250 -22.48 5.68 6.87
CA VAL A 250 -23.77 5.87 7.58
C VAL A 250 -24.30 4.54 8.13
N THR A 251 -23.43 3.64 8.54
CA THR A 251 -23.87 2.40 9.21
C THR A 251 -24.15 2.66 10.69
N MET A 252 -25.08 1.88 11.29
CA MET A 252 -25.37 1.98 12.73
C MET A 252 -24.11 1.84 13.58
N LYS A 253 -23.23 0.89 13.27
CA LYS A 253 -21.92 0.73 13.94
C LYS A 253 -21.08 2.01 13.92
N PHE A 254 -21.05 2.71 12.78
CA PHE A 254 -20.31 3.95 12.62
C PHE A 254 -20.88 5.06 13.51
N ILE A 255 -22.20 5.22 13.51
CA ILE A 255 -22.94 6.24 14.29
C ILE A 255 -22.79 5.97 15.79
N GLU A 256 -23.00 4.74 16.24
CA GLU A 256 -22.86 4.33 17.65
C GLU A 256 -21.43 4.55 18.16
N TYR A 257 -20.43 4.28 17.33
CA TYR A 257 -19.05 4.55 17.68
C TYR A 257 -18.77 6.04 17.84
N CYS A 258 -19.29 6.88 16.93
CA CYS A 258 -19.17 8.33 17.02
C CYS A 258 -19.79 8.86 18.32
N ASP A 259 -20.99 8.44 18.66
CA ASP A 259 -21.69 8.84 19.88
C ASP A 259 -20.91 8.43 21.15
N SER A 260 -20.41 7.21 21.18
CA SER A 260 -19.64 6.67 22.31
C SER A 260 -18.29 7.34 22.52
N ASN A 261 -17.71 7.91 21.46
CA ASN A 261 -16.35 8.48 21.47
C ASN A 261 -16.31 10.02 21.33
N ARG A 262 -17.45 10.71 21.57
CA ARG A 262 -17.54 12.18 21.48
C ARG A 262 -17.19 12.73 20.11
N ILE A 263 -17.66 12.08 19.06
CA ILE A 263 -17.55 12.52 17.69
C ILE A 263 -18.94 12.95 17.23
N LEU A 264 -19.09 14.24 16.94
CA LEU A 264 -20.28 14.78 16.31
C LEU A 264 -20.21 14.50 14.83
N LEU A 265 -21.17 13.78 14.32
CA LEU A 265 -21.26 13.45 12.90
C LEU A 265 -22.15 14.47 12.20
N ALA A 266 -21.62 15.19 11.21
CA ALA A 266 -22.36 16.05 10.32
C ALA A 266 -22.29 15.51 8.89
N ILE A 267 -23.45 15.23 8.30
CA ILE A 267 -23.56 14.65 6.97
C ILE A 267 -24.11 15.71 6.04
N PHE A 268 -23.44 15.96 4.92
CA PHE A 268 -23.93 16.89 3.91
C PHE A 268 -25.18 16.35 3.22
N PRO A 269 -26.10 17.23 2.84
CA PRO A 269 -27.23 16.86 1.99
C PRO A 269 -26.75 16.25 0.67
N ALA A 270 -27.55 15.35 0.12
CA ALA A 270 -27.26 14.78 -1.19
C ALA A 270 -27.07 15.89 -2.26
N HIS A 271 -26.12 15.71 -3.16
CA HIS A 271 -25.74 16.64 -4.22
C HIS A 271 -25.17 18.01 -3.78
N ALA A 272 -24.83 18.18 -2.49
CA ALA A 272 -24.25 19.42 -1.96
C ALA A 272 -22.72 19.41 -1.89
N THR A 273 -22.08 18.26 -2.06
CA THR A 273 -20.63 18.04 -1.86
C THR A 273 -19.76 18.98 -2.69
N HIS A 274 -20.06 19.13 -3.98
CA HIS A 274 -19.32 20.02 -4.89
C HIS A 274 -19.38 21.52 -4.53
N THR A 275 -20.22 21.91 -3.58
CA THR A 275 -20.37 23.30 -3.11
C THR A 275 -19.93 23.49 -1.68
N LEU A 276 -20.20 22.50 -0.81
CA LEU A 276 -20.03 22.59 0.63
C LEU A 276 -18.82 21.82 1.18
N GLN A 277 -18.31 20.82 0.44
CA GLN A 277 -17.26 19.95 0.93
C GLN A 277 -15.87 20.54 0.64
N PRO A 278 -15.08 20.94 1.67
CA PRO A 278 -13.79 21.57 1.49
C PRO A 278 -12.81 20.79 0.62
N LEU A 279 -12.74 19.47 0.79
CA LEU A 279 -11.88 18.58 0.03
C LEU A 279 -12.23 18.61 -1.47
N ASP A 280 -13.50 18.49 -1.81
CA ASP A 280 -13.97 18.50 -3.21
C ASP A 280 -13.82 19.87 -3.86
N VAL A 281 -14.17 20.93 -3.13
CA VAL A 281 -14.19 22.31 -3.65
C VAL A 281 -12.79 22.82 -3.96
N ALA A 282 -11.79 22.49 -3.12
CA ALA A 282 -10.52 23.20 -3.16
C ALA A 282 -9.27 22.31 -3.25
N LEU A 283 -9.32 21.02 -2.88
CA LEU A 283 -8.11 20.20 -2.74
C LEU A 283 -8.03 19.05 -3.74
N PHE A 284 -9.10 18.36 -4.04
CA PHE A 284 -9.06 17.17 -4.91
C PHE A 284 -8.76 17.46 -6.37
N SER A 285 -9.19 18.63 -6.89
CA SER A 285 -8.82 19.05 -8.24
C SER A 285 -7.32 19.40 -8.34
N PRO A 286 -6.73 20.22 -7.48
CA PRO A 286 -5.29 20.43 -7.41
C PRO A 286 -4.50 19.12 -7.21
N LEU A 287 -4.94 18.22 -6.32
CA LEU A 287 -4.30 16.92 -6.10
C LEU A 287 -4.26 16.08 -7.38
N SER A 288 -5.38 16.01 -8.10
CA SER A 288 -5.44 15.30 -9.37
C SER A 288 -4.51 15.90 -10.42
N ASN A 289 -4.39 17.24 -10.46
CA ASN A 289 -3.49 17.93 -11.37
C ASN A 289 -2.02 17.71 -11.02
N ALA A 290 -1.67 17.78 -9.72
CA ALA A 290 -0.32 17.49 -9.24
C ALA A 290 0.06 16.02 -9.54
N TYR A 291 -0.84 15.06 -9.27
CA TYR A 291 -0.61 13.66 -9.61
C TYR A 291 -0.42 13.44 -11.11
N THR A 292 -1.23 14.09 -11.94
CA THR A 292 -1.08 14.02 -13.40
C THR A 292 0.26 14.59 -13.86
N LYS A 293 0.74 15.66 -13.23
CA LYS A 293 2.07 16.22 -13.50
C LYS A 293 3.18 15.22 -13.15
N GLN A 294 3.13 14.64 -11.96
CA GLN A 294 4.09 13.61 -11.54
C GLN A 294 4.07 12.39 -12.47
N LEU A 295 2.88 11.97 -12.92
CA LEU A 295 2.71 10.89 -13.87
C LEU A 295 3.32 11.21 -15.23
N ASP A 296 3.07 12.42 -15.76
CA ASP A 296 3.64 12.86 -17.03
C ASP A 296 5.17 12.95 -16.97
N ASP A 297 5.72 13.45 -15.85
CA ASP A 297 7.15 13.51 -15.62
C ASP A 297 7.76 12.09 -15.55
N PHE A 298 7.08 11.14 -14.88
CA PHE A 298 7.48 9.74 -14.85
C PHE A 298 7.47 9.08 -16.24
N ILE A 299 6.41 9.31 -17.04
CA ILE A 299 6.30 8.78 -18.40
C ILE A 299 7.36 9.41 -19.31
N ARG A 300 7.57 10.73 -19.22
CA ARG A 300 8.59 11.45 -19.98
C ARG A 300 10.00 10.95 -19.66
N ASP A 301 10.31 10.81 -18.38
CA ASP A 301 11.63 10.37 -17.90
C ASP A 301 11.96 8.93 -18.31
N SER A 302 10.95 8.09 -18.43
CA SER A 302 11.08 6.72 -18.95
C SER A 302 10.88 6.63 -20.47
N GLN A 303 10.61 7.75 -21.14
CA GLN A 303 10.27 7.83 -22.58
C GLN A 303 9.16 6.86 -23.01
N GLY A 304 8.26 6.53 -22.10
CA GLY A 304 7.17 5.61 -22.36
C GLY A 304 7.56 4.11 -22.35
N PHE A 305 8.82 3.77 -22.04
CA PHE A 305 9.26 2.38 -21.97
C PHE A 305 8.82 1.67 -20.68
N THR A 306 8.41 2.43 -19.66
CA THR A 306 7.99 1.85 -18.37
C THR A 306 6.48 2.05 -18.19
N ARG A 307 5.79 0.94 -17.92
CA ARG A 307 4.37 0.98 -17.55
C ARG A 307 4.21 1.34 -16.08
N LEU A 308 3.21 2.16 -15.79
CA LEU A 308 2.85 2.48 -14.41
C LEU A 308 2.17 1.27 -13.75
N THR A 309 2.65 0.95 -12.56
CA THR A 309 2.12 -0.15 -11.75
C THR A 309 1.77 0.35 -10.34
N LYS A 310 1.09 -0.46 -9.53
CA LYS A 310 0.83 -0.17 -8.10
C LYS A 310 2.09 0.17 -7.31
N ARG A 311 3.24 -0.35 -7.73
CA ARG A 311 4.56 -0.12 -7.10
C ARG A 311 5.04 1.32 -7.24
N ASP A 312 4.66 1.99 -8.33
CA ASP A 312 5.09 3.34 -8.64
C ASP A 312 4.14 4.40 -8.08
N PHE A 313 2.89 3.97 -7.72
CA PHE A 313 1.81 4.87 -7.32
C PHE A 313 2.15 5.67 -6.07
N PHE A 314 2.63 5.01 -5.01
CA PHE A 314 2.86 5.67 -3.72
C PHE A 314 3.79 6.88 -3.84
N ARG A 315 4.91 6.74 -4.55
CA ARG A 315 5.88 7.81 -4.75
C ARG A 315 5.27 9.02 -5.47
N LEU A 316 4.50 8.80 -6.54
CA LEU A 316 3.86 9.88 -7.30
C LEU A 316 2.75 10.54 -6.49
N PHE A 317 1.97 9.74 -5.78
CA PHE A 317 0.91 10.21 -4.89
C PHE A 317 1.48 11.06 -3.75
N TRP A 318 2.51 10.56 -3.06
CA TRP A 318 3.10 11.24 -1.90
C TRP A 318 3.69 12.60 -2.26
N ALA A 319 4.37 12.70 -3.40
CA ALA A 319 4.88 13.98 -3.91
C ALA A 319 3.72 14.97 -4.16
N SER A 320 2.63 14.49 -4.76
CA SER A 320 1.44 15.30 -5.05
C SER A 320 0.67 15.69 -3.79
N TRP A 321 0.57 14.79 -2.82
CA TRP A 321 -0.05 15.06 -1.52
C TRP A 321 0.66 16.18 -0.78
N ASN A 322 1.98 16.11 -0.66
CA ASN A 322 2.77 17.12 0.02
C ASN A 322 2.76 18.50 -0.70
N GLU A 323 2.61 18.51 -2.02
CA GLU A 323 2.46 19.76 -2.79
C GLU A 323 1.13 20.46 -2.50
N VAL A 324 0.05 19.69 -2.27
CA VAL A 324 -1.32 20.23 -2.21
C VAL A 324 -1.84 20.39 -0.78
N PHE A 325 -1.58 19.42 0.11
CA PHE A 325 -2.13 19.41 1.48
C PHE A 325 -1.29 20.26 2.45
N ILE A 326 -1.08 21.50 2.07
CA ILE A 326 -0.41 22.50 2.90
C ILE A 326 -1.44 23.36 3.64
N SER A 327 -1.05 23.90 4.80
CA SER A 327 -1.93 24.69 5.69
C SER A 327 -2.66 25.82 4.98
N LYS A 328 -1.99 26.54 4.06
CA LYS A 328 -2.59 27.60 3.26
C LYS A 328 -3.80 27.13 2.45
N ASN A 329 -3.66 25.99 1.76
CA ASN A 329 -4.71 25.44 0.90
C ASN A 329 -5.87 24.90 1.74
N ILE A 330 -5.57 24.23 2.86
CA ILE A 330 -6.57 23.68 3.78
C ILE A 330 -7.42 24.80 4.40
N ASN A 331 -6.78 25.85 4.91
CA ASN A 331 -7.49 27.00 5.45
C ASN A 331 -8.35 27.71 4.40
N SER A 332 -7.84 27.81 3.17
CA SER A 332 -8.61 28.34 2.03
C SER A 332 -9.83 27.48 1.71
N ALA A 333 -9.72 26.15 1.80
CA ALA A 333 -10.81 25.21 1.54
C ALA A 333 -11.97 25.41 2.53
N PHE A 334 -11.69 25.46 3.83
CA PHE A 334 -12.70 25.73 4.85
C PHE A 334 -13.34 27.10 4.70
N ARG A 335 -12.54 28.13 4.40
CA ARG A 335 -13.05 29.49 4.15
C ARG A 335 -13.94 29.56 2.92
N THR A 336 -13.53 28.96 1.82
CA THR A 336 -14.28 29.01 0.54
C THR A 336 -15.63 28.31 0.62
N THR A 337 -15.78 27.35 1.52
CA THR A 337 -17.05 26.65 1.80
C THR A 337 -17.85 27.32 2.92
N GLY A 338 -17.34 28.34 3.58
CA GLY A 338 -18.01 29.03 4.69
C GLY A 338 -18.16 28.19 5.95
N LEU A 339 -17.44 27.06 6.06
CA LEU A 339 -17.51 26.19 7.24
C LEU A 339 -16.66 26.71 8.40
N TYR A 340 -15.49 27.29 8.09
CA TYR A 340 -14.67 27.91 9.11
C TYR A 340 -13.82 29.07 8.54
N PRO A 341 -13.93 30.30 9.08
CA PRO A 341 -14.97 30.73 10.02
C PRO A 341 -16.36 30.53 9.45
N PHE A 342 -17.36 30.24 10.30
CA PHE A 342 -18.71 29.97 9.83
C PHE A 342 -19.34 31.22 9.19
N ASP A 343 -19.55 31.16 7.87
CA ASP A 343 -20.13 32.23 7.07
C ASP A 343 -20.98 31.62 5.93
N PRO A 344 -22.28 31.44 6.12
CA PRO A 344 -23.17 30.85 5.11
C PRO A 344 -23.35 31.76 3.87
N GLU A 345 -23.12 33.08 4.00
CA GLU A 345 -23.28 34.03 2.90
C GLU A 345 -22.30 33.73 1.75
N ILE A 346 -21.14 33.19 2.05
CA ILE A 346 -20.14 32.79 1.04
C ILE A 346 -20.77 31.79 0.05
N VAL A 347 -21.58 30.86 0.54
CA VAL A 347 -22.22 29.84 -0.29
C VAL A 347 -23.49 30.39 -0.94
N ILE A 348 -24.36 31.08 -0.18
CA ILE A 348 -25.60 31.69 -0.67
C ILE A 348 -25.33 32.63 -1.84
N ASN A 349 -24.29 33.45 -1.73
CA ASN A 349 -23.88 34.39 -2.77
C ASN A 349 -23.39 33.71 -4.06
N LYS A 350 -22.93 32.45 -4.01
CA LYS A 350 -22.57 31.69 -5.24
C LYS A 350 -23.79 31.39 -6.08
N PHE A 351 -24.95 31.15 -5.45
CA PHE A 351 -26.21 30.89 -6.16
C PHE A 351 -26.86 32.18 -6.69
N ASN A 352 -26.55 33.32 -6.07
CA ASN A 352 -27.08 34.62 -6.48
C ASN A 352 -26.30 35.29 -7.63
N LYS A 353 -25.08 34.84 -7.91
CA LYS A 353 -24.28 35.36 -9.04
C LYS A 353 -24.71 34.70 -10.35
N LYS A 354 -25.38 35.49 -11.21
CA LYS A 354 -25.55 35.18 -12.63
C LYS A 354 -24.17 34.94 -13.27
N ILE A 355 -24.12 33.89 -14.09
CA ILE A 355 -22.93 33.39 -14.78
C ILE A 355 -22.26 34.52 -15.57
N THR A 356 -21.16 35.03 -15.10
CA THR A 356 -20.21 35.80 -15.89
C THR A 356 -19.04 34.90 -16.24
N SER A 357 -18.81 34.75 -17.53
CA SER A 357 -17.75 33.96 -18.16
C SER A 357 -16.37 34.23 -17.56
N ARG A 358 -15.66 33.13 -17.21
CA ARG A 358 -14.28 33.17 -16.74
C ARG A 358 -13.33 33.58 -17.88
N PRO A 359 -12.38 34.46 -17.67
CA PRO A 359 -11.26 34.62 -18.58
C PRO A 359 -10.28 33.47 -18.42
N PHE A 360 -9.89 32.96 -19.55
CA PHE A 360 -8.90 31.89 -19.72
C PHE A 360 -7.51 32.49 -19.54
N SER A 361 -6.81 32.19 -18.46
CA SER A 361 -5.40 32.51 -18.31
C SER A 361 -4.56 31.33 -18.75
N SER A 362 -3.87 31.48 -19.84
CA SER A 362 -2.85 30.60 -20.35
C SER A 362 -1.51 30.99 -19.74
N GLU A 363 -0.96 30.20 -18.84
CA GLU A 363 0.46 30.25 -18.52
C GLU A 363 1.17 29.03 -19.11
N SER A 364 2.01 29.33 -20.08
CA SER A 364 2.94 28.41 -20.69
C SER A 364 4.23 28.36 -19.87
N GLY A 365 4.42 27.28 -19.12
CA GLY A 365 5.69 26.97 -18.48
C GLY A 365 6.68 26.43 -19.51
N ALA A 366 7.70 27.20 -19.83
CA ALA A 366 8.81 26.81 -20.68
C ALA A 366 9.71 25.79 -19.96
N SER A 367 9.96 24.69 -20.63
CA SER A 367 10.93 23.67 -20.23
C SER A 367 12.35 24.19 -20.41
N ILE A 368 13.12 24.27 -19.34
CA ILE A 368 14.53 24.71 -19.35
C ILE A 368 15.42 23.50 -19.59
N ILE A 369 16.02 23.44 -20.79
CA ILE A 369 17.20 22.61 -21.08
C ILE A 369 18.42 23.55 -20.90
N PRO A 370 19.50 23.13 -20.22
CA PRO A 370 20.66 24.00 -20.07
C PRO A 370 21.34 24.20 -21.41
N PRO A 371 21.44 25.46 -21.89
CA PRO A 371 21.90 25.75 -23.25
C PRO A 371 23.40 26.03 -23.33
N GLU A 372 24.20 25.67 -22.32
CA GLU A 372 25.56 26.20 -22.21
C GLU A 372 26.57 25.55 -23.16
N ASP A 373 26.45 24.27 -23.46
CA ASP A 373 27.47 23.56 -24.23
C ASP A 373 27.37 23.78 -25.74
N TRP A 374 26.16 23.84 -26.28
CA TRP A 374 25.97 24.05 -27.72
C TRP A 374 26.26 25.50 -28.14
N ARG A 375 25.91 26.48 -27.30
CA ARG A 375 26.25 27.90 -27.56
C ARG A 375 27.76 28.15 -27.50
N ARG A 376 28.49 27.39 -26.73
CA ARG A 376 29.98 27.40 -26.72
C ARG A 376 30.55 26.86 -28.04
N LEU A 377 29.96 25.77 -28.54
CA LEU A 377 30.37 25.14 -29.79
C LEU A 377 30.05 26.04 -30.99
N GLU A 378 28.86 26.67 -30.99
CA GLU A 378 28.46 27.66 -32.02
C GLU A 378 29.39 28.90 -32.00
N LYS A 379 29.75 29.39 -30.82
CA LYS A 379 30.73 30.47 -30.68
C LYS A 379 32.10 30.06 -31.21
N LEU A 380 32.59 28.85 -30.89
CA LEU A 380 33.85 28.31 -31.40
C LEU A 380 33.84 28.20 -32.92
N VAL A 381 32.78 27.66 -33.50
CA VAL A 381 32.66 27.59 -34.97
C VAL A 381 32.63 28.98 -35.58
N LYS A 382 31.94 29.97 -35.00
CA LYS A 382 31.93 31.36 -35.46
C LYS A 382 33.30 32.06 -35.34
N THR A 383 34.14 31.68 -34.37
CA THR A 383 35.49 32.26 -34.20
C THR A 383 36.53 31.65 -35.12
N VAL A 384 36.33 30.41 -35.57
CA VAL A 384 37.29 29.69 -36.44
C VAL A 384 37.02 29.95 -37.92
N VAL A 385 35.81 30.37 -38.27
CA VAL A 385 35.41 30.61 -39.65
C VAL A 385 35.64 32.08 -40.00
N ASN A 386 36.68 32.35 -40.75
CA ASN A 386 37.06 33.70 -41.20
C ASN A 386 36.13 34.30 -42.26
N ASN A 387 35.29 33.49 -42.89
CA ASN A 387 34.33 33.97 -43.88
C ASN A 387 32.99 33.27 -43.68
N ILE A 388 31.97 34.03 -43.23
CA ILE A 388 30.65 33.52 -42.86
C ILE A 388 29.82 33.11 -44.11
N TYR A 389 30.24 33.56 -45.28
CA TYR A 389 29.57 33.32 -46.58
C TYR A 389 30.20 32.19 -47.39
N ASP A 390 31.24 31.52 -46.87
CA ASP A 390 31.79 30.35 -47.55
C ASP A 390 30.80 29.17 -47.41
N GLU A 391 30.44 28.59 -48.53
CA GLU A 391 29.47 27.50 -48.65
C GLU A 391 29.88 26.29 -47.79
N LYS A 392 31.16 26.02 -47.70
CA LYS A 392 31.74 24.98 -46.80
C LYS A 392 31.58 25.30 -45.31
N ALA A 393 31.71 26.60 -44.96
CA ALA A 393 31.53 27.04 -43.58
C ALA A 393 30.04 26.97 -43.15
N VAL A 394 29.11 27.26 -44.04
CA VAL A 394 27.66 27.10 -43.82
C VAL A 394 27.34 25.61 -43.66
N GLN A 395 27.83 24.72 -44.52
CA GLN A 395 27.62 23.28 -44.42
C GLN A 395 28.21 22.70 -43.13
N LEU A 396 29.40 23.15 -42.71
CA LEU A 396 30.03 22.73 -41.44
C LEU A 396 29.15 23.15 -40.26
N ARG A 397 28.66 24.37 -40.23
CA ARG A 397 27.76 24.88 -39.16
C ARG A 397 26.46 24.10 -39.09
N GLU A 398 25.84 23.81 -40.22
CA GLU A 398 24.62 23.00 -40.25
C GLU A 398 24.86 21.58 -39.80
N THR A 399 25.98 20.97 -40.23
CA THR A 399 26.36 19.62 -39.79
C THR A 399 26.65 19.57 -38.31
N VAL A 400 27.38 20.54 -37.76
CA VAL A 400 27.67 20.62 -36.30
C VAL A 400 26.37 20.86 -35.52
N SER A 401 25.49 21.73 -35.99
CA SER A 401 24.18 21.95 -35.37
C SER A 401 23.31 20.68 -35.38
N HIS A 402 23.29 19.99 -36.52
CA HIS A 402 22.57 18.71 -36.64
C HIS A 402 23.14 17.63 -35.73
N LEU A 403 24.46 17.44 -35.70
CA LEU A 403 25.14 16.46 -34.83
C LEU A 403 24.94 16.81 -33.36
N SER A 404 25.03 18.08 -32.98
CA SER A 404 24.77 18.54 -31.60
C SER A 404 23.33 18.24 -31.17
N THR A 405 22.36 18.49 -32.04
CA THR A 405 20.95 18.17 -31.78
C THR A 405 20.74 16.67 -31.63
N GLN A 406 21.33 15.85 -32.52
CA GLN A 406 21.27 14.39 -32.41
C GLN A 406 21.89 13.89 -31.11
N LEU A 407 23.04 14.45 -30.71
CA LEU A 407 23.72 14.07 -29.48
C LEU A 407 22.86 14.34 -28.26
N ILE A 408 22.20 15.51 -28.18
CA ILE A 408 21.27 15.85 -27.09
C ILE A 408 20.08 14.88 -27.06
N LEU A 409 19.49 14.57 -28.22
CA LEU A 409 18.37 13.63 -28.30
C LEU A 409 18.77 12.22 -27.87
N LEU A 410 19.93 11.72 -28.32
CA LEU A 410 20.46 10.41 -27.94
C LEU A 410 20.86 10.35 -26.47
N GLN A 411 21.39 11.44 -25.90
CA GLN A 411 21.67 11.52 -24.46
C GLN A 411 20.38 11.41 -23.64
N ASN A 412 19.32 12.13 -24.02
CA ASN A 412 18.02 12.05 -23.36
C ASN A 412 17.41 10.64 -23.47
N GLU A 413 17.52 10.02 -24.66
CA GLU A 413 17.07 8.64 -24.87
C GLU A 413 17.84 7.66 -23.99
N ASN A 414 19.17 7.79 -23.91
CA ASN A 414 20.00 6.94 -23.08
C ASN A 414 19.68 7.10 -21.58
N GLN A 415 19.39 8.33 -21.12
CA GLN A 415 18.93 8.56 -19.74
C GLN A 415 17.58 7.91 -19.49
N GLY A 416 16.64 8.02 -20.42
CA GLY A 416 15.33 7.38 -20.34
C GLY A 416 15.44 5.86 -20.29
N LEU A 417 16.26 5.27 -21.16
CA LEU A 417 16.53 3.83 -21.17
C LEU A 417 17.21 3.35 -19.89
N LYS A 418 18.16 4.11 -19.32
CA LYS A 418 18.78 3.81 -18.03
C LYS A 418 17.78 3.81 -16.90
N LYS A 419 16.89 4.82 -16.83
CA LYS A 419 15.81 4.88 -15.83
C LYS A 419 14.81 3.72 -15.98
N ALA A 420 14.43 3.40 -17.21
CA ALA A 420 13.56 2.25 -17.50
C ALA A 420 14.22 0.92 -17.08
N LEU A 421 15.52 0.75 -17.35
CA LEU A 421 16.27 -0.44 -16.95
C LEU A 421 16.39 -0.57 -15.43
N ILE A 422 16.64 0.53 -14.71
CA ILE A 422 16.65 0.56 -13.24
C ILE A 422 15.29 0.11 -12.69
N ASN A 423 14.20 0.65 -13.23
CA ASN A 423 12.84 0.27 -12.83
C ASN A 423 12.53 -1.21 -13.16
N ALA A 424 12.98 -1.71 -14.29
CA ALA A 424 12.81 -3.12 -14.68
C ALA A 424 13.63 -4.07 -13.80
N LYS A 425 14.81 -3.63 -13.34
CA LYS A 425 15.70 -4.40 -12.43
C LYS A 425 15.28 -4.34 -10.96
N LYS A 426 14.36 -3.44 -10.57
CA LYS A 426 13.81 -3.45 -9.20
C LYS A 426 13.29 -4.86 -8.88
N PRO A 427 13.64 -5.45 -7.74
CA PRO A 427 13.28 -6.83 -7.42
C PRO A 427 11.79 -7.03 -7.54
N LYS A 428 11.39 -7.93 -8.42
CA LYS A 428 10.01 -8.37 -8.60
C LYS A 428 9.69 -9.40 -7.51
N ASN A 429 9.93 -9.07 -6.22
CA ASN A 429 9.56 -9.96 -5.12
C ASN A 429 8.07 -10.25 -5.22
N LYS A 430 7.79 -11.32 -5.93
CA LYS A 430 6.45 -11.74 -6.29
C LYS A 430 5.82 -12.30 -5.03
N LYS A 431 4.72 -11.68 -4.58
CA LYS A 431 3.69 -12.33 -3.78
C LYS A 431 4.05 -12.62 -2.32
N GLN A 432 4.77 -11.76 -1.63
CA GLN A 432 4.73 -11.80 -0.17
C GLN A 432 3.70 -10.77 0.32
N PRO A 433 2.50 -11.21 0.72
CA PRO A 433 1.55 -10.32 1.36
C PRO A 433 2.12 -9.88 2.71
N LEU A 434 1.90 -8.63 3.07
CA LEU A 434 2.18 -8.12 4.40
C LEU A 434 1.16 -8.74 5.37
N LEU A 435 1.52 -9.90 5.95
CA LEU A 435 0.66 -10.64 6.87
C LEU A 435 1.02 -10.26 8.30
N LEU A 436 0.13 -9.52 8.93
CA LEU A 436 0.10 -9.30 10.39
C LEU A 436 -1.19 -9.94 10.91
N GLY A 437 -1.13 -11.21 11.24
CA GLY A 437 -2.30 -11.92 11.74
C GLY A 437 -3.48 -11.95 10.74
N LEU A 438 -4.34 -12.93 10.85
CA LEU A 438 -5.63 -12.88 10.16
C LEU A 438 -6.50 -11.84 10.89
N PRO A 439 -7.24 -10.96 10.16
CA PRO A 439 -8.30 -10.17 10.77
C PRO A 439 -9.22 -11.13 11.52
N SER A 440 -9.63 -10.79 12.74
CA SER A 440 -10.62 -11.61 13.43
C SER A 440 -11.93 -11.56 12.63
N GLU A 441 -12.67 -12.66 12.57
CA GLU A 441 -13.97 -12.71 11.90
C GLU A 441 -14.95 -11.67 12.45
N GLN A 442 -14.76 -11.26 13.72
CA GLN A 442 -15.54 -10.20 14.38
C GLN A 442 -15.26 -8.80 13.83
N ASP A 443 -14.16 -8.60 13.09
CA ASP A 443 -13.69 -7.30 12.62
C ASP A 443 -14.07 -7.00 11.15
N GLY A 444 -14.91 -7.82 10.52
CA GLY A 444 -15.35 -7.61 9.13
C GLY A 444 -14.25 -7.75 8.07
N GLY A 445 -13.11 -8.34 8.40
CA GLY A 445 -12.03 -8.63 7.47
C GLY A 445 -11.19 -7.44 6.98
N ALA A 446 -11.59 -6.20 7.26
CA ALA A 446 -10.83 -5.02 6.86
C ALA A 446 -9.69 -4.70 7.84
N LEU A 447 -8.49 -4.47 7.31
CA LEU A 447 -7.31 -4.14 8.10
C LEU A 447 -6.62 -2.90 7.56
N PHE A 448 -6.46 -1.88 8.41
CA PHE A 448 -5.57 -0.76 8.11
C PHE A 448 -4.16 -1.03 8.63
N MET A 449 -3.20 -0.96 7.71
CA MET A 449 -1.78 -1.08 8.00
C MET A 449 -1.22 0.30 8.36
N SER A 450 -0.98 0.54 9.65
CA SER A 450 -0.26 1.74 10.11
C SER A 450 1.24 1.64 9.74
N PRO A 451 2.00 2.75 9.78
CA PRO A 451 3.46 2.71 9.59
C PRO A 451 4.15 1.65 10.44
N THR A 452 3.79 1.56 11.73
CA THR A 452 4.33 0.56 12.65
C THR A 452 4.00 -0.88 12.23
N LYS A 453 2.76 -1.12 11.80
CA LYS A 453 2.33 -2.44 11.30
C LYS A 453 3.06 -2.83 10.02
N VAL A 454 3.30 -1.90 9.10
CA VAL A 454 4.08 -2.16 7.87
C VAL A 454 5.51 -2.54 8.24
N GLN A 455 6.14 -1.83 9.18
CA GLN A 455 7.49 -2.17 9.64
C GLN A 455 7.55 -3.55 10.29
N GLN A 456 6.64 -3.84 11.23
CA GLN A 456 6.54 -5.16 11.87
C GLN A 456 6.38 -6.30 10.86
N ALA A 457 5.54 -6.10 9.83
CA ALA A 457 5.36 -7.10 8.78
C ALA A 457 6.64 -7.30 7.96
N ARG A 458 7.39 -6.23 7.66
CA ARG A 458 8.69 -6.31 6.99
C ARG A 458 9.73 -7.04 7.82
N ASP A 459 9.77 -6.77 9.12
CA ASP A 459 10.69 -7.44 10.04
C ASP A 459 10.41 -8.95 10.12
N ILE A 460 9.14 -9.36 10.19
CA ILE A 460 8.72 -10.76 10.15
C ILE A 460 9.12 -11.43 8.82
N ILE A 461 8.96 -10.73 7.70
CA ILE A 461 9.36 -11.25 6.38
C ILE A 461 10.88 -11.42 6.31
N SER A 462 11.65 -10.45 6.81
CA SER A 462 13.12 -10.53 6.87
C SER A 462 13.56 -11.72 7.69
N GLN A 463 13.04 -11.91 8.92
CA GLN A 463 13.36 -13.05 9.77
C GLN A 463 13.07 -14.40 9.08
N LYS A 464 11.92 -14.53 8.42
CA LYS A 464 11.57 -15.75 7.66
C LYS A 464 12.52 -16.02 6.50
N ASN A 465 12.95 -14.95 5.81
CA ASN A 465 13.92 -15.08 4.71
C ASN A 465 15.29 -15.50 5.24
N ASP A 466 15.74 -14.94 6.36
CA ASP A 466 17.01 -15.29 7.00
C ASP A 466 17.00 -16.75 7.51
N GLU A 467 15.91 -17.20 8.14
CA GLU A 467 15.72 -18.60 8.51
C GLU A 467 15.73 -19.55 7.29
N ALA A 468 15.07 -19.13 6.20
CA ALA A 468 15.06 -19.91 4.96
C ALA A 468 16.46 -19.99 4.32
N ALA A 469 17.22 -18.89 4.34
CA ALA A 469 18.61 -18.84 3.87
C ALA A 469 19.51 -19.74 4.71
N GLN A 470 19.41 -19.69 6.06
CA GLN A 470 20.14 -20.58 6.97
C GLN A 470 19.82 -22.06 6.71
N LYS A 471 18.54 -22.41 6.56
CA LYS A 471 18.12 -23.78 6.22
C LYS A 471 18.68 -24.22 4.87
N GLN A 472 18.75 -23.33 3.89
CA GLN A 472 19.35 -23.65 2.59
C GLN A 472 20.87 -23.81 2.67
N ALA A 473 21.59 -22.93 3.37
CA ALA A 473 23.02 -23.04 3.62
C ALA A 473 23.36 -24.38 4.31
N HIS A 474 22.59 -24.76 5.33
CA HIS A 474 22.79 -26.05 6.01
C HIS A 474 22.56 -27.27 5.08
N LYS A 475 21.59 -27.17 4.15
CA LYS A 475 21.40 -28.23 3.13
C LYS A 475 22.56 -28.33 2.16
N ASP A 476 23.10 -27.18 1.76
CA ASP A 476 24.19 -27.11 0.80
C ASP A 476 25.51 -27.59 1.45
N ASP A 477 25.78 -27.25 2.72
CA ASP A 477 26.87 -27.80 3.51
C ASP A 477 26.76 -29.33 3.65
N LYS A 478 25.57 -29.83 3.93
CA LYS A 478 25.36 -31.28 4.02
C LYS A 478 25.62 -31.98 2.68
N LYS A 479 25.22 -31.39 1.56
CA LYS A 479 25.53 -31.90 0.22
C LYS A 479 27.03 -31.90 -0.05
N LEU A 480 27.70 -30.81 0.28
CA LEU A 480 29.14 -30.67 0.12
C LEU A 480 29.90 -31.73 0.93
N GLN A 481 29.52 -31.93 2.21
CA GLN A 481 30.11 -32.99 3.04
C GLN A 481 29.87 -34.38 2.46
N GLN A 482 28.70 -34.66 1.88
CA GLN A 482 28.43 -35.92 1.22
C GLN A 482 29.31 -36.13 -0.03
N GLN A 483 29.51 -35.06 -0.83
CA GLN A 483 30.40 -35.12 -1.98
C GLN A 483 31.85 -35.36 -1.58
N LEU A 484 32.35 -34.66 -0.55
CA LEU A 484 33.71 -34.87 -0.02
C LEU A 484 33.88 -36.29 0.52
N LYS A 485 32.91 -36.86 1.24
CA LYS A 485 32.95 -38.25 1.69
C LYS A 485 32.96 -39.24 0.51
N LYS A 486 32.22 -38.95 -0.57
CA LYS A 486 32.24 -39.78 -1.78
C LYS A 486 33.59 -39.75 -2.47
N GLN A 487 34.17 -38.54 -2.65
CA GLN A 487 35.50 -38.39 -3.25
C GLN A 487 36.60 -39.06 -2.40
N ALA A 488 36.54 -38.92 -1.05
CA ALA A 488 37.49 -39.61 -0.18
C ALA A 488 37.40 -41.15 -0.28
N ARG A 489 36.17 -41.71 -0.37
CA ARG A 489 36.01 -43.16 -0.61
C ARG A 489 36.49 -43.60 -1.98
N GLU A 490 36.32 -42.81 -3.02
CA GLU A 490 36.84 -43.09 -4.37
C GLU A 490 38.36 -43.01 -4.37
N ALA A 491 38.98 -42.00 -3.76
CA ALA A 491 40.42 -41.90 -3.61
C ALA A 491 41.01 -43.09 -2.82
N GLU A 492 40.34 -43.52 -1.75
CA GLU A 492 40.76 -44.71 -0.99
C GLU A 492 40.69 -45.99 -1.83
N LYS A 493 39.61 -46.15 -2.65
CA LYS A 493 39.50 -47.29 -3.58
C LYS A 493 40.63 -47.28 -4.62
N VAL A 494 40.97 -46.12 -5.17
CA VAL A 494 42.08 -46.00 -6.12
C VAL A 494 43.43 -46.38 -5.46
N LYS A 495 43.69 -45.86 -4.25
CA LYS A 495 44.89 -46.23 -3.49
C LYS A 495 44.97 -47.74 -3.20
N ARG A 496 43.88 -48.35 -2.79
CA ARG A 496 43.82 -49.81 -2.56
C ARG A 496 44.02 -50.61 -3.86
N ALA A 497 43.52 -50.10 -4.99
CA ALA A 497 43.76 -50.71 -6.31
C ALA A 497 45.22 -50.63 -6.73
N GLN A 498 45.89 -49.47 -6.54
CA GLN A 498 47.30 -49.26 -6.81
C GLN A 498 48.17 -50.21 -5.96
N ILE A 499 47.94 -50.31 -4.64
CA ILE A 499 48.66 -51.23 -3.75
C ILE A 499 48.47 -52.68 -4.19
N ARG A 500 47.27 -53.07 -4.67
CA ARG A 500 47.02 -54.41 -5.20
C ARG A 500 47.81 -54.68 -6.49
N GLN A 501 47.88 -53.67 -7.35
CA GLN A 501 48.64 -53.76 -8.61
C GLN A 501 50.13 -53.85 -8.34
N GLU A 502 50.69 -53.02 -7.49
CA GLU A 502 52.11 -53.06 -7.06
C GLU A 502 52.45 -54.45 -6.46
N LYS A 503 51.63 -54.99 -5.59
CA LYS A 503 51.83 -56.35 -5.06
C LYS A 503 51.75 -57.42 -6.12
N ARG A 504 50.93 -57.25 -7.16
CA ARG A 504 50.84 -58.18 -8.27
C ARG A 504 52.09 -58.11 -9.12
N GLU A 505 52.55 -56.91 -9.45
CA GLU A 505 53.80 -56.69 -10.21
C GLU A 505 55.02 -57.23 -9.47
N GLN A 506 55.14 -57.03 -8.12
CA GLN A 506 56.16 -57.62 -7.28
C GLN A 506 56.15 -59.16 -7.35
N ARG A 507 54.95 -59.77 -7.24
CA ARG A 507 54.84 -61.24 -7.35
C ARG A 507 55.17 -61.77 -8.75
N GLU A 508 54.84 -61.02 -9.79
CA GLU A 508 55.23 -61.36 -11.19
C GLU A 508 56.75 -61.24 -11.40
N GLN A 509 57.38 -60.21 -10.82
CA GLN A 509 58.83 -60.02 -10.82
C GLN A 509 59.54 -61.16 -10.07
N GLU A 510 59.07 -61.45 -8.83
CA GLU A 510 59.63 -62.57 -8.02
C GLU A 510 59.46 -63.92 -8.73
N ALA A 511 58.32 -64.12 -9.40
CA ALA A 511 58.06 -65.34 -10.21
C ALA A 511 58.95 -65.43 -11.42
N ALA A 512 59.16 -64.31 -12.13
CA ALA A 512 60.06 -64.22 -13.28
C ALA A 512 61.52 -64.47 -12.88
N GLU A 513 61.94 -63.92 -11.72
CA GLU A 513 63.29 -64.14 -11.18
C GLU A 513 63.51 -65.57 -10.78
N LYS A 514 62.52 -66.20 -10.11
CA LYS A 514 62.53 -67.63 -9.82
C LYS A 514 62.58 -68.52 -11.08
N GLN A 515 61.90 -68.06 -12.14
CA GLN A 515 61.95 -68.81 -13.40
C GLN A 515 63.29 -68.63 -14.08
N ARG A 516 63.89 -67.45 -14.10
CA ARG A 516 65.24 -67.22 -14.59
C ARG A 516 66.32 -68.07 -13.86
N LEU A 517 66.21 -68.12 -12.50
CA LEU A 517 67.11 -68.98 -11.69
C LEU A 517 66.90 -70.45 -12.02
N LYS A 518 65.73 -70.93 -12.31
CA LYS A 518 65.44 -72.29 -12.74
C LYS A 518 65.99 -72.57 -14.16
N ASP A 519 65.77 -71.63 -15.06
CA ASP A 519 66.24 -71.77 -16.45
C ASP A 519 67.83 -71.72 -16.47
N GLU A 520 68.45 -70.90 -15.61
CA GLU A 520 69.93 -70.84 -15.41
C GLU A 520 70.44 -72.14 -14.79
N GLN A 521 69.70 -72.74 -13.85
CA GLN A 521 70.08 -74.06 -13.29
C GLN A 521 69.88 -75.17 -14.32
N GLU A 522 68.86 -75.09 -15.18
CA GLU A 522 68.65 -76.08 -16.29
C GLU A 522 69.73 -75.93 -17.38
N LEU A 523 70.10 -74.66 -17.69
CA LEU A 523 71.22 -74.41 -18.60
C LEU A 523 72.52 -74.91 -18.07
N ALA A 524 72.83 -74.69 -16.79
CA ALA A 524 73.96 -75.26 -16.11
C ALA A 524 73.99 -76.80 -16.13
N LYS A 525 72.85 -77.46 -15.88
CA LYS A 525 72.73 -78.90 -16.01
C LYS A 525 72.90 -79.41 -17.48
N LEU A 526 72.35 -78.64 -18.43
CA LEU A 526 72.58 -78.95 -19.86
C LEU A 526 74.03 -78.79 -20.30
N ALA A 527 74.72 -77.75 -19.80
CA ALA A 527 76.13 -77.57 -20.04
C ALA A 527 77.01 -78.68 -19.39
N ASP A 528 76.65 -79.12 -18.16
CA ASP A 528 77.27 -80.29 -17.54
C ASP A 528 76.98 -81.60 -18.35
N LEU A 529 75.77 -81.79 -18.86
CA LEU A 529 75.47 -82.92 -19.74
C LEU A 529 76.15 -82.86 -21.11
N GLN A 530 76.35 -81.65 -21.67
CA GLN A 530 77.10 -81.46 -22.90
C GLN A 530 78.60 -81.78 -22.67
N LEU A 531 79.15 -81.35 -21.53
CA LEU A 531 80.54 -81.73 -21.18
C LEU A 531 80.73 -83.22 -20.95
N GLN A 532 79.67 -83.99 -20.52
CA GLN A 532 79.66 -85.44 -20.42
C GLN A 532 79.47 -86.15 -21.77
N ASN A 533 78.73 -85.51 -22.73
CA ASN A 533 78.48 -86.09 -24.02
C ASN A 533 79.58 -85.89 -25.08
N ASP A 534 80.47 -84.87 -24.93
CA ASP A 534 81.60 -84.65 -25.76
C ASP A 534 82.72 -85.66 -25.58
N VAL A 535 82.58 -86.59 -24.65
CA VAL A 535 83.46 -87.76 -24.41
C VAL A 535 83.11 -89.03 -25.18
N ILE A 536 81.89 -89.12 -25.73
CA ILE A 536 81.43 -90.32 -26.45
C ILE A 536 80.76 -89.95 -27.82
N SER A 537 81.61 -89.89 -28.86
CA SER A 537 81.46 -90.16 -30.31
C SER A 537 80.09 -90.39 -30.96
N THR A 538 79.85 -89.58 -32.02
CA THR A 538 79.46 -89.79 -33.41
C THR A 538 78.28 -90.82 -33.77
N PRO A 539 77.83 -90.88 -35.06
CA PRO A 539 76.45 -90.35 -35.38
C PRO A 539 75.56 -91.45 -35.99
N LYS A 540 74.26 -91.21 -36.11
CA LYS A 540 73.46 -91.70 -37.26
C LYS A 540 71.99 -91.16 -37.26
N ALA A 541 71.76 -90.45 -38.27
CA ALA A 541 70.66 -90.38 -39.21
C ALA A 541 69.22 -90.83 -38.78
N SER A 542 68.32 -90.05 -39.22
CA SER A 542 67.14 -90.39 -39.96
C SER A 542 65.72 -90.32 -39.30
N LYS A 543 64.95 -89.52 -40.04
CA LYS A 543 63.53 -89.63 -40.28
C LYS A 543 62.51 -88.86 -39.40
N ARG A 544 61.93 -87.88 -40.08
CA ARG A 544 60.56 -87.36 -39.92
C ARG A 544 59.54 -88.53 -39.94
N PRO A 545 58.28 -88.35 -39.49
CA PRO A 545 57.31 -87.40 -40.07
C PRO A 545 56.21 -86.86 -39.14
N THR A 546 55.78 -85.64 -39.52
CA THR A 546 54.42 -85.10 -39.65
C THR A 546 53.27 -85.60 -38.81
N LYS A 547 52.46 -84.68 -38.30
CA LYS A 547 51.04 -84.31 -38.50
C LYS A 547 50.61 -83.32 -37.41
N GLN A 548 50.20 -82.09 -37.82
CA GLN A 548 48.85 -81.59 -38.12
C GLN A 548 47.90 -81.73 -36.94
N ILE A 549 47.26 -80.72 -36.47
CA ILE A 549 46.10 -79.91 -36.92
C ILE A 549 45.71 -78.99 -35.76
N SER A 550 45.66 -77.73 -35.88
CA SER A 550 44.70 -76.68 -36.27
C SER A 550 43.76 -76.21 -35.15
N ARG A 551 43.66 -74.97 -34.99
CA ARG A 551 42.53 -74.04 -35.18
C ARG A 551 42.79 -72.79 -34.37
N GLN A 552 43.14 -71.71 -34.98
CA GLN A 552 42.39 -70.55 -35.46
C GLN A 552 41.38 -69.99 -34.46
N ALA A 553 41.61 -68.77 -34.07
CA ALA A 553 40.61 -67.68 -34.05
C ALA A 553 41.28 -66.32 -34.21
N LYS A 554 40.80 -65.61 -35.19
CA LYS A 554 41.26 -64.34 -35.74
C LYS A 554 40.93 -63.11 -34.82
N PRO A 555 41.63 -62.01 -35.04
CA PRO A 555 41.32 -60.72 -34.45
C PRO A 555 40.25 -60.00 -35.29
N ARG A 556 39.51 -59.15 -34.66
CA ARG A 556 38.59 -58.21 -35.35
C ARG A 556 38.94 -56.77 -35.11
N VAL A 557 39.18 -56.12 -36.20
CA VAL A 557 39.48 -54.72 -36.49
C VAL A 557 38.28 -53.83 -36.17
N GLN A 558 38.50 -52.61 -35.74
CA GLN A 558 37.60 -51.45 -35.72
C GLN A 558 37.18 -51.06 -37.14
N PRO A 559 36.02 -50.39 -37.25
CA PRO A 559 36.00 -49.12 -37.94
C PRO A 559 35.27 -48.01 -37.21
N GLU A 560 35.79 -46.79 -37.34
CA GLU A 560 35.17 -45.50 -37.08
C GLU A 560 33.95 -45.30 -38.00
N ALA A 561 32.89 -44.68 -37.44
CA ALA A 561 31.96 -43.88 -38.21
C ALA A 561 31.23 -42.91 -37.26
N HIS A 562 31.35 -41.63 -37.56
CA HIS A 562 30.51 -40.54 -37.08
C HIS A 562 29.02 -40.82 -37.36
N VAL A 563 28.16 -40.60 -36.35
CA VAL A 563 26.78 -40.12 -36.54
C VAL A 563 26.38 -39.32 -35.29
N GLU A 564 25.97 -38.08 -35.52
CA GLU A 564 25.24 -37.24 -34.60
C GLU A 564 23.92 -37.88 -34.21
N ASP A 565 23.61 -38.00 -32.92
CA ASP A 565 22.27 -38.32 -32.49
C ASP A 565 21.82 -37.35 -31.37
N ASN A 566 20.74 -36.65 -31.68
CA ASN A 566 19.96 -35.80 -30.79
C ASN A 566 19.47 -36.61 -29.59
N GLU A 567 19.98 -36.29 -28.39
CA GLU A 567 19.39 -36.79 -27.15
C GLU A 567 18.08 -36.06 -26.86
N VAL A 568 16.99 -36.75 -27.04
CA VAL A 568 15.67 -36.39 -26.52
C VAL A 568 15.68 -36.58 -25.02
N VAL A 569 15.72 -35.45 -24.28
CA VAL A 569 15.61 -35.42 -22.82
C VAL A 569 14.21 -35.86 -22.41
N VAL A 570 14.08 -37.13 -22.01
CA VAL A 570 12.83 -37.65 -21.44
C VAL A 570 12.74 -37.22 -19.96
N THR A 571 11.89 -36.26 -19.68
CA THR A 571 11.59 -35.85 -18.29
C THR A 571 10.74 -36.94 -17.61
N THR A 572 11.25 -37.45 -16.48
CA THR A 572 10.54 -38.43 -15.64
C THR A 572 10.03 -37.79 -14.34
N ASN A 573 8.90 -38.25 -13.82
CA ASN A 573 8.37 -37.82 -12.55
C ASN A 573 9.16 -38.45 -11.37
N ARG A 574 8.89 -37.98 -10.12
CA ARG A 574 9.55 -38.46 -8.89
C ARG A 574 9.46 -39.98 -8.62
N ARG A 575 8.72 -40.73 -9.41
CA ARG A 575 8.55 -42.19 -9.33
C ARG A 575 9.10 -42.94 -10.57
N GLY A 576 9.94 -42.28 -11.39
CA GLY A 576 10.66 -42.89 -12.51
C GLY A 576 9.80 -43.21 -13.74
N ARG A 577 8.59 -42.67 -13.88
CA ARG A 577 7.74 -42.87 -15.07
C ARG A 577 7.90 -41.69 -16.05
N ALA A 578 8.07 -42.02 -17.34
CA ALA A 578 8.16 -41.04 -18.41
C ALA A 578 6.84 -40.24 -18.54
N ILE A 579 6.95 -38.90 -18.57
CA ILE A 579 5.83 -37.99 -18.78
C ILE A 579 5.69 -37.76 -20.28
N ARG A 580 4.58 -38.19 -20.88
CA ARG A 580 4.21 -37.83 -22.26
C ARG A 580 3.31 -36.59 -22.21
N PRO A 581 3.67 -35.48 -22.85
CA PRO A 581 2.79 -34.32 -22.92
C PRO A 581 1.53 -34.60 -23.74
N PRO A 582 0.38 -33.98 -23.41
CA PRO A 582 -0.87 -34.12 -24.17
C PRO A 582 -0.71 -33.65 -25.62
N ALA A 583 -1.47 -34.24 -26.53
CA ALA A 583 -1.38 -34.06 -27.98
C ALA A 583 -1.52 -32.62 -28.51
N ARG A 584 -1.97 -31.68 -27.66
CA ARG A 584 -2.12 -30.24 -28.01
C ARG A 584 -0.80 -29.46 -28.01
N PHE A 585 0.30 -30.03 -27.62
CA PHE A 585 1.61 -29.36 -27.50
C PHE A 585 2.70 -30.14 -28.27
N ARG A 586 2.32 -30.73 -29.40
CA ARG A 586 3.22 -31.46 -30.30
C ARG A 586 3.30 -30.75 -31.66
N ASP A 587 3.54 -29.44 -31.66
CA ASP A 587 3.97 -28.70 -32.85
C ASP A 587 5.15 -27.84 -32.48
#